data_1ad5882da731ec65153df29432fd34f9
#
_entry.id   1ad5882da731ec65153df29432fd34f9
#
_cell.length_a   1.000
_cell.length_b   1.000
_cell.length_c   1.000
_cell.angle_alpha   90.00
_cell.angle_beta   90.00
_cell.angle_gamma   90.00
#
_symmetry.space_group_name_H-M   'P 1'
#
loop_
_entity.id
_entity.type
_entity.pdbx_description
1 polymer ?
#
loop_
_entity_poly.entity_id
_entity_poly.type
_entity_poly.pdbx_seq_one_letter_code
_entity_poly.pdbx_strand_id
1 'polypeptide(L)'
;MSPIPRFPRAVLMRALLLFSALWLAACDGLPVPDRLNTGPRIDTDKPVAVALLVPAGSGQAGDSVLASSLENAARLAIADLQGARIDLRVYRTAGNAGQAAAVATQAADEGAKIILGPVYAEAANAAGVAVAARNVNVLSFSNNTDIAGGNVFVLGNTFENTADRLVRYAVGQGKRSFLIVNGQDTAELKGRAAIAAAIARNGATQAGAVSFELSQNGVVQAVPRITSTANGSGADAIFMTSGTAGALPILSQLLPENGLSSADRQFIGLQRWDIPASAPELPGLQGGWFALPSPALNAQFRSRYEAANGAPPHPIASLAYDGIAAIGALISAGKSDALTTAALTQGTGFAGVNGIFRLRPDGTIERGLAVAQISDQQVKVIDPAPRSFGGAGF
;
A
#
# COMPACT_ATOMS: atom_id res chain seq x y z
N MET A 1 59.24 -31.08 -51.62
CA MET A 1 58.29 -31.57 -50.64
C MET A 1 58.93 -31.39 -49.25
N SER A 2 58.54 -30.34 -48.57
CA SER A 2 59.08 -30.02 -47.24
C SER A 2 58.26 -30.76 -46.15
N PRO A 3 58.88 -31.32 -45.11
CA PRO A 3 58.14 -32.06 -44.07
C PRO A 3 57.45 -31.12 -43.11
N ILE A 4 56.18 -31.41 -42.79
CA ILE A 4 55.35 -30.72 -41.80
C ILE A 4 55.85 -31.10 -40.40
N PRO A 5 56.11 -30.13 -39.49
CA PRO A 5 56.55 -30.44 -38.14
C PRO A 5 55.41 -31.06 -37.32
N ARG A 6 55.67 -32.23 -36.74
CA ARG A 6 54.75 -32.91 -35.81
C ARG A 6 54.99 -32.37 -34.41
N PHE A 7 54.04 -31.59 -33.92
CA PHE A 7 54.04 -31.16 -32.51
C PHE A 7 53.66 -32.35 -31.59
N PRO A 8 54.35 -32.53 -30.45
CA PRO A 8 54.02 -33.60 -29.52
C PRO A 8 52.65 -33.39 -28.87
N ARG A 9 51.82 -34.43 -28.85
CA ARG A 9 50.45 -34.44 -28.30
C ARG A 9 50.30 -33.84 -26.91
N ALA A 10 51.38 -33.85 -26.10
CA ALA A 10 51.42 -33.26 -24.75
C ALA A 10 51.35 -31.72 -24.74
N VAL A 11 51.85 -31.05 -25.80
CA VAL A 11 51.83 -29.59 -25.94
C VAL A 11 50.42 -29.11 -26.34
N LEU A 12 49.76 -29.85 -27.25
CA LEU A 12 48.35 -29.55 -27.62
C LEU A 12 47.38 -29.72 -26.46
N MET A 13 47.54 -30.76 -25.63
CA MET A 13 46.68 -31.00 -24.47
C MET A 13 46.85 -29.93 -23.35
N ARG A 14 48.07 -29.41 -23.16
CA ARG A 14 48.33 -28.33 -22.23
C ARG A 14 47.82 -26.96 -22.72
N ALA A 15 47.89 -26.72 -24.01
CA ALA A 15 47.30 -25.50 -24.62
C ALA A 15 45.79 -25.52 -24.56
N LEU A 16 45.09 -26.67 -24.74
CA LEU A 16 43.64 -26.81 -24.62
C LEU A 16 43.17 -26.62 -23.18
N LEU A 17 43.93 -27.12 -22.17
CA LEU A 17 43.60 -26.95 -20.77
C LEU A 17 43.80 -25.49 -20.29
N LEU A 18 44.75 -24.77 -20.82
CA LEU A 18 44.94 -23.33 -20.53
C LEU A 18 43.91 -22.48 -21.20
N PHE A 19 43.41 -22.83 -22.39
CA PHE A 19 42.33 -22.12 -23.10
C PHE A 19 40.96 -22.33 -22.45
N SER A 20 40.68 -23.55 -21.93
CA SER A 20 39.46 -23.79 -21.15
C SER A 20 39.43 -23.14 -19.79
N ALA A 21 40.59 -22.94 -19.14
CA ALA A 21 40.70 -22.21 -17.87
C ALA A 21 40.49 -20.70 -18.05
N LEU A 22 40.89 -20.11 -19.20
CA LEU A 22 40.61 -18.69 -19.50
C LEU A 22 39.12 -18.41 -19.78
N TRP A 23 38.35 -19.39 -20.28
CA TRP A 23 36.90 -19.22 -20.53
C TRP A 23 36.06 -19.33 -19.24
N LEU A 24 36.57 -19.98 -18.20
CA LEU A 24 35.91 -20.05 -16.89
C LEU A 24 36.14 -18.80 -16.04
N ALA A 25 37.18 -18.03 -16.31
CA ALA A 25 37.46 -16.76 -15.60
C ALA A 25 36.71 -15.54 -16.22
N ALA A 26 36.05 -15.70 -17.39
CA ALA A 26 35.27 -14.63 -18.04
C ALA A 26 33.79 -14.59 -17.63
N CYS A 27 33.38 -15.41 -16.65
CA CYS A 27 32.06 -15.37 -16.02
C CYS A 27 32.05 -14.65 -14.67
N ASP A 28 32.98 -13.74 -14.41
CA ASP A 28 32.72 -12.68 -13.44
C ASP A 28 31.66 -11.80 -14.09
N GLY A 29 30.40 -12.04 -13.67
CA GLY A 29 29.24 -11.32 -14.18
C GLY A 29 29.54 -9.82 -14.09
N LEU A 30 29.31 -9.12 -15.21
CA LEU A 30 29.23 -7.67 -15.18
C LEU A 30 28.43 -7.29 -13.95
N PRO A 31 28.90 -6.37 -13.10
CA PRO A 31 28.16 -5.93 -11.94
C PRO A 31 26.80 -5.46 -12.45
N VAL A 32 25.76 -6.27 -12.24
CA VAL A 32 24.39 -5.85 -12.45
C VAL A 32 24.24 -4.64 -11.53
N PRO A 33 23.94 -3.44 -12.05
CA PRO A 33 23.79 -2.29 -11.18
C PRO A 33 22.79 -2.69 -10.09
N ASP A 34 23.21 -2.60 -8.85
CA ASP A 34 22.38 -2.93 -7.70
C ASP A 34 21.19 -1.94 -7.69
N ARG A 35 20.08 -2.34 -8.32
CA ARG A 35 18.88 -1.51 -8.45
C ARG A 35 18.33 -1.08 -7.10
N LEU A 36 18.71 -1.76 -6.04
CA LEU A 36 18.29 -1.43 -4.67
C LEU A 36 19.12 -0.27 -4.08
N ASN A 37 20.28 0.03 -4.65
CA ASN A 37 21.16 1.09 -4.15
C ASN A 37 20.99 2.43 -4.89
N THR A 38 19.84 2.59 -5.58
CA THR A 38 19.49 3.84 -6.26
C THR A 38 18.85 4.82 -5.29
N GLY A 39 19.27 6.07 -5.34
CA GLY A 39 18.79 7.16 -4.52
C GLY A 39 19.85 8.23 -4.32
N PRO A 40 19.48 9.49 -4.08
CA PRO A 40 20.43 10.56 -3.86
C PRO A 40 21.11 10.40 -2.52
N ARG A 41 22.39 10.73 -2.47
CA ARG A 41 23.15 10.81 -1.21
C ARG A 41 22.75 12.06 -0.43
N ILE A 42 22.63 11.93 0.89
CA ILE A 42 22.38 13.03 1.79
C ILE A 42 23.68 13.46 2.50
N ASP A 43 23.72 14.74 2.87
CA ASP A 43 24.70 15.27 3.80
C ASP A 43 24.11 15.16 5.22
N THR A 44 24.68 14.31 6.04
CA THR A 44 24.16 14.01 7.39
C THR A 44 24.26 15.20 8.35
N ASP A 45 25.12 16.17 8.04
CA ASP A 45 25.35 17.35 8.88
C ASP A 45 24.40 18.51 8.55
N LYS A 46 23.63 18.39 7.45
CA LYS A 46 22.68 19.41 7.00
C LYS A 46 21.23 18.95 7.07
N PRO A 47 20.27 19.90 7.18
CA PRO A 47 18.86 19.55 6.98
C PRO A 47 18.62 18.91 5.62
N VAL A 48 17.90 17.80 5.58
CA VAL A 48 17.58 17.08 4.34
C VAL A 48 16.34 17.69 3.70
N ALA A 49 16.47 18.15 2.46
CA ALA A 49 15.35 18.69 1.70
C ALA A 49 14.38 17.57 1.30
N VAL A 50 13.14 17.68 1.77
CA VAL A 50 12.00 16.78 1.47
C VAL A 50 10.92 17.59 0.76
N ALA A 51 10.56 17.18 -0.45
CA ALA A 51 9.46 17.81 -1.18
C ALA A 51 8.13 17.15 -0.82
N LEU A 52 7.15 17.95 -0.39
CA LEU A 52 5.78 17.50 -0.16
C LEU A 52 4.90 17.99 -1.32
N LEU A 53 4.37 17.06 -2.12
CA LEU A 53 3.50 17.35 -3.25
C LEU A 53 2.03 17.17 -2.84
N VAL A 54 1.26 18.27 -2.89
CA VAL A 54 -0.14 18.31 -2.45
C VAL A 54 -1.09 18.79 -3.55
N PRO A 55 -2.39 18.39 -3.57
CA PRO A 55 -3.31 18.69 -4.66
C PRO A 55 -3.88 20.12 -4.63
N ALA A 56 -3.31 21.02 -3.81
CA ALA A 56 -3.76 22.41 -3.72
C ALA A 56 -3.81 23.08 -5.12
N GLY A 57 -4.88 23.84 -5.35
CA GLY A 57 -5.08 24.55 -6.62
C GLY A 57 -5.82 23.78 -7.69
N SER A 58 -6.36 22.59 -7.40
CA SER A 58 -7.09 21.76 -8.37
C SER A 58 -8.47 22.32 -8.76
N GLY A 59 -9.04 23.21 -7.94
CA GLY A 59 -10.43 23.65 -8.07
C GLY A 59 -11.46 22.60 -7.65
N GLN A 60 -11.06 21.39 -7.26
CA GLN A 60 -11.97 20.37 -6.75
C GLN A 60 -12.31 20.63 -5.27
N ALA A 61 -13.57 20.38 -4.93
CA ALA A 61 -14.03 20.51 -3.56
C ALA A 61 -13.28 19.53 -2.66
N GLY A 62 -12.73 20.02 -1.54
CA GLY A 62 -12.00 19.20 -0.56
C GLY A 62 -10.48 19.15 -0.76
N ASP A 63 -9.96 19.36 -1.98
CA ASP A 63 -8.51 19.25 -2.23
C ASP A 63 -7.67 20.28 -1.44
N SER A 64 -8.20 21.47 -1.21
CA SER A 64 -7.52 22.46 -0.37
C SER A 64 -7.44 22.02 1.10
N VAL A 65 -8.51 21.42 1.62
CA VAL A 65 -8.56 20.87 2.98
C VAL A 65 -7.61 19.67 3.08
N LEU A 66 -7.63 18.79 2.10
CA LEU A 66 -6.72 17.64 2.00
C LEU A 66 -5.25 18.10 1.98
N ALA A 67 -4.92 19.07 1.13
CA ALA A 67 -3.57 19.60 1.01
C ALA A 67 -3.05 20.19 2.33
N SER A 68 -3.86 21.05 2.98
CA SER A 68 -3.52 21.61 4.28
C SER A 68 -3.38 20.53 5.35
N SER A 69 -4.27 19.53 5.33
CA SER A 69 -4.21 18.41 6.28
C SER A 69 -2.94 17.57 6.13
N LEU A 70 -2.51 17.30 4.91
CA LEU A 70 -1.26 16.57 4.63
C LEU A 70 -0.04 17.37 5.10
N GLU A 71 0.00 18.68 4.81
CA GLU A 71 1.08 19.55 5.24
C GLU A 71 1.16 19.63 6.77
N ASN A 72 0.04 19.85 7.45
CA ASN A 72 -0.02 19.93 8.89
C ASN A 72 0.43 18.62 9.56
N ALA A 73 0.02 17.46 9.01
CA ALA A 73 0.45 16.17 9.50
C ALA A 73 1.95 15.92 9.30
N ALA A 74 2.51 16.35 8.16
CA ALA A 74 3.95 16.28 7.93
C ALA A 74 4.73 17.17 8.92
N ARG A 75 4.26 18.39 9.16
CA ARG A 75 4.89 19.32 10.14
C ARG A 75 4.78 18.80 11.58
N LEU A 76 3.65 18.19 11.94
CA LEU A 76 3.48 17.54 13.24
C LEU A 76 4.49 16.40 13.42
N ALA A 77 4.69 15.57 12.38
CA ALA A 77 5.67 14.50 12.41
C ALA A 77 7.09 15.04 12.55
N ILE A 78 7.46 16.11 11.82
CA ILE A 78 8.78 16.75 11.91
C ILE A 78 9.06 17.25 13.34
N ALA A 79 8.04 17.83 14.00
CA ALA A 79 8.18 18.30 15.39
C ALA A 79 8.45 17.14 16.39
N ASP A 80 8.05 15.93 16.05
CA ASP A 80 8.28 14.74 16.88
C ASP A 80 9.65 14.06 16.62
N LEU A 81 10.34 14.42 15.53
CA LEU A 81 11.60 13.79 15.18
C LEU A 81 12.71 14.14 16.17
N GLN A 82 13.50 13.11 16.48
CA GLN A 82 14.73 13.26 17.24
C GLN A 82 15.93 12.81 16.38
N GLY A 83 16.96 13.63 16.33
CA GLY A 83 18.19 13.29 15.61
C GLY A 83 18.11 13.44 14.08
N ALA A 84 16.97 13.81 13.50
CA ALA A 84 16.83 14.10 12.08
C ALA A 84 16.42 15.58 11.88
N ARG A 85 17.03 16.21 10.88
CA ARG A 85 16.68 17.58 10.47
C ARG A 85 16.13 17.54 9.05
N ILE A 86 14.85 17.92 8.89
CA ILE A 86 14.14 17.97 7.62
C ILE A 86 13.84 19.42 7.23
N ASP A 87 14.20 19.80 5.99
CA ASP A 87 13.76 21.01 5.32
C ASP A 87 12.57 20.64 4.42
N LEU A 88 11.35 20.82 4.94
CA LEU A 88 10.11 20.49 4.23
C LEU A 88 9.71 21.62 3.29
N ARG A 89 9.66 21.32 2.00
CA ARG A 89 9.23 22.24 0.95
C ARG A 89 7.95 21.73 0.31
N VAL A 90 6.92 22.60 0.27
CA VAL A 90 5.57 22.23 -0.19
C VAL A 90 5.36 22.70 -1.64
N TYR A 91 4.94 21.80 -2.51
CA TYR A 91 4.67 22.05 -3.92
C TYR A 91 3.22 21.71 -4.28
N ARG A 92 2.57 22.58 -5.05
CA ARG A 92 1.18 22.45 -5.45
C ARG A 92 1.08 21.77 -6.81
N THR A 93 0.38 20.64 -6.87
CA THR A 93 0.21 19.86 -8.11
C THR A 93 -1.08 20.18 -8.85
N ALA A 94 -1.97 20.98 -8.25
CA ALA A 94 -3.32 21.22 -8.77
C ALA A 94 -4.10 19.92 -9.13
N GLY A 95 -3.76 18.80 -8.52
CA GLY A 95 -4.33 17.49 -8.84
C GLY A 95 -4.01 16.98 -10.26
N ASN A 96 -3.08 17.63 -10.97
CA ASN A 96 -2.80 17.42 -12.39
C ASN A 96 -1.47 16.73 -12.61
N ALA A 97 -1.42 15.73 -13.51
CA ALA A 97 -0.22 14.95 -13.80
C ALA A 97 0.92 15.80 -14.39
N GLY A 98 0.62 16.70 -15.34
CA GLY A 98 1.63 17.58 -15.95
C GLY A 98 2.24 18.55 -14.94
N GLN A 99 1.41 19.16 -14.08
CA GLN A 99 1.88 20.03 -13.02
C GLN A 99 2.70 19.25 -11.98
N ALA A 100 2.27 18.03 -11.63
CA ALA A 100 3.01 17.16 -10.70
C ALA A 100 4.42 16.84 -11.23
N ALA A 101 4.55 16.52 -12.53
CA ALA A 101 5.85 16.31 -13.19
C ALA A 101 6.74 17.57 -13.15
N ALA A 102 6.15 18.74 -13.45
CA ALA A 102 6.87 20.00 -13.45
C ALA A 102 7.41 20.37 -12.06
N VAL A 103 6.56 20.32 -11.03
CA VAL A 103 6.99 20.66 -9.67
C VAL A 103 7.89 19.59 -9.04
N ALA A 104 7.76 18.31 -9.42
CA ALA A 104 8.70 17.26 -9.00
C ALA A 104 10.11 17.52 -9.57
N THR A 105 10.20 17.91 -10.85
CA THR A 105 11.45 18.32 -11.49
C THR A 105 12.04 19.53 -10.79
N GLN A 106 11.24 20.58 -10.56
CA GLN A 106 11.65 21.77 -9.82
C GLN A 106 12.18 21.42 -8.43
N ALA A 107 11.46 20.60 -7.66
CA ALA A 107 11.88 20.19 -6.33
C ALA A 107 13.24 19.45 -6.34
N ALA A 108 13.45 18.58 -7.33
CA ALA A 108 14.73 17.87 -7.50
C ALA A 108 15.86 18.83 -7.90
N ASP A 109 15.60 19.82 -8.75
CA ASP A 109 16.56 20.87 -9.14
C ASP A 109 16.91 21.77 -7.95
N GLU A 110 15.96 22.05 -7.08
CA GLU A 110 16.16 22.77 -5.81
C GLU A 110 16.80 21.91 -4.71
N GLY A 111 17.14 20.65 -5.00
CA GLY A 111 17.93 19.77 -4.13
C GLY A 111 17.14 18.83 -3.25
N ALA A 112 15.82 18.65 -3.47
CA ALA A 112 15.04 17.65 -2.77
C ALA A 112 15.65 16.25 -2.94
N LYS A 113 15.75 15.50 -1.84
CA LYS A 113 16.36 14.17 -1.80
C LYS A 113 15.31 13.05 -1.86
N ILE A 114 14.09 13.38 -1.56
CA ILE A 114 12.94 12.47 -1.61
C ILE A 114 11.67 13.30 -1.79
N ILE A 115 10.67 12.73 -2.45
CA ILE A 115 9.34 13.31 -2.64
C ILE A 115 8.34 12.54 -1.81
N LEU A 116 7.50 13.24 -1.06
CA LEU A 116 6.37 12.73 -0.33
C LEU A 116 5.07 13.22 -1.01
N GLY A 117 4.16 12.30 -1.34
CA GLY A 117 3.06 12.57 -2.26
C GLY A 117 3.46 12.28 -3.72
N PRO A 118 2.62 12.68 -4.70
CA PRO A 118 1.28 13.24 -4.54
C PRO A 118 0.19 12.21 -4.21
N VAL A 119 -1.07 12.66 -4.17
CA VAL A 119 -2.23 11.82 -3.79
C VAL A 119 -2.74 10.97 -4.97
N TYR A 120 -2.95 11.61 -6.13
CA TYR A 120 -3.57 10.97 -7.28
C TYR A 120 -2.56 10.11 -8.05
N ALA A 121 -3.00 8.92 -8.46
CA ALA A 121 -2.14 7.92 -9.11
C ALA A 121 -1.45 8.45 -10.37
N GLU A 122 -2.19 9.12 -11.25
CA GLU A 122 -1.61 9.70 -12.48
C GLU A 122 -0.57 10.78 -12.17
N ALA A 123 -0.83 11.63 -11.17
CA ALA A 123 0.11 12.65 -10.72
C ALA A 123 1.36 12.02 -10.09
N ALA A 124 1.21 10.94 -9.32
CA ALA A 124 2.32 10.22 -8.71
C ALA A 124 3.20 9.51 -9.76
N ASN A 125 2.58 8.87 -10.74
CA ASN A 125 3.30 8.26 -11.85
C ASN A 125 4.10 9.32 -12.65
N ALA A 126 3.45 10.44 -12.98
CA ALA A 126 4.10 11.53 -13.72
C ALA A 126 5.26 12.16 -12.95
N ALA A 127 5.11 12.38 -11.64
CA ALA A 127 6.18 12.85 -10.77
C ALA A 127 7.35 11.85 -10.73
N GLY A 128 7.05 10.55 -10.56
CA GLY A 128 8.05 9.48 -10.53
C GLY A 128 8.88 9.43 -11.82
N VAL A 129 8.21 9.43 -12.97
CA VAL A 129 8.87 9.43 -14.29
C VAL A 129 9.77 10.67 -14.44
N ALA A 130 9.29 11.86 -14.04
CA ALA A 130 10.02 13.11 -14.19
C ALA A 130 11.35 13.15 -13.41
N VAL A 131 11.43 12.46 -12.28
CA VAL A 131 12.63 12.46 -11.41
C VAL A 131 13.42 11.14 -11.43
N ALA A 132 13.00 10.15 -12.21
CA ALA A 132 13.63 8.84 -12.26
C ALA A 132 15.13 8.91 -12.62
N ALA A 133 15.50 9.72 -13.62
CA ALA A 133 16.90 9.92 -14.03
C ALA A 133 17.78 10.59 -12.95
N ARG A 134 17.16 11.25 -11.96
CA ARG A 134 17.83 11.86 -10.80
C ARG A 134 17.90 10.92 -9.61
N ASN A 135 17.37 9.70 -9.74
CA ASN A 135 17.25 8.69 -8.68
C ASN A 135 16.50 9.19 -7.44
N VAL A 136 15.58 10.16 -7.58
CA VAL A 136 14.76 10.64 -6.46
C VAL A 136 13.57 9.72 -6.28
N ASN A 137 13.44 9.14 -5.09
CA ASN A 137 12.32 8.28 -4.74
C ASN A 137 11.06 9.08 -4.41
N VAL A 138 9.90 8.55 -4.78
CA VAL A 138 8.57 9.16 -4.60
C VAL A 138 7.74 8.25 -3.68
N LEU A 139 7.37 8.74 -2.51
CA LEU A 139 6.47 8.08 -1.57
C LEU A 139 5.05 8.62 -1.77
N SER A 140 4.30 8.02 -2.70
CA SER A 140 2.96 8.48 -3.08
C SER A 140 1.92 8.17 -2.01
N PHE A 141 0.96 9.09 -1.80
CA PHE A 141 -0.22 8.84 -0.96
C PHE A 141 -1.31 8.02 -1.65
N SER A 142 -1.12 7.67 -2.92
CA SER A 142 -2.05 6.81 -3.65
C SER A 142 -2.14 5.42 -3.02
N ASN A 143 -3.28 4.77 -3.19
CA ASN A 143 -3.50 3.35 -2.89
C ASN A 143 -3.52 2.47 -4.15
N ASN A 144 -3.28 3.04 -5.33
CA ASN A 144 -3.25 2.31 -6.59
C ASN A 144 -1.88 1.66 -6.81
N THR A 145 -1.83 0.34 -6.76
CA THR A 145 -0.59 -0.43 -6.93
C THR A 145 -0.07 -0.49 -8.37
N ASP A 146 -0.87 -0.08 -9.37
CA ASP A 146 -0.43 -0.06 -10.78
C ASP A 146 0.70 0.94 -11.03
N ILE A 147 0.84 1.96 -10.16
CA ILE A 147 1.91 2.96 -10.27
C ILE A 147 3.18 2.60 -9.49
N ALA A 148 3.12 1.50 -8.72
CA ALA A 148 4.23 1.06 -7.89
C ALA A 148 5.37 0.48 -8.74
N GLY A 149 6.60 0.74 -8.33
CA GLY A 149 7.81 0.23 -8.98
C GLY A 149 8.79 1.31 -9.39
N GLY A 150 9.98 0.90 -9.79
CA GLY A 150 11.05 1.83 -10.07
C GLY A 150 11.40 2.68 -8.85
N ASN A 151 11.19 3.99 -8.96
CA ASN A 151 11.37 4.96 -7.89
C ASN A 151 10.05 5.40 -7.20
N VAL A 152 8.90 4.76 -7.51
CA VAL A 152 7.59 5.09 -6.93
C VAL A 152 7.16 4.03 -5.93
N PHE A 153 6.90 4.46 -4.71
CA PHE A 153 6.40 3.67 -3.59
C PHE A 153 5.01 4.15 -3.18
N VAL A 154 4.09 3.22 -2.99
CA VAL A 154 2.71 3.51 -2.57
C VAL A 154 2.61 3.45 -1.05
N LEU A 155 2.17 4.54 -0.40
CA LEU A 155 1.93 4.61 1.05
C LEU A 155 0.47 4.36 1.45
N GLY A 156 -0.46 4.50 0.52
CA GLY A 156 -1.89 4.32 0.79
C GLY A 156 -2.26 2.91 1.22
N ASN A 157 -3.42 2.76 1.85
CA ASN A 157 -3.96 1.45 2.18
C ASN A 157 -4.44 0.75 0.91
N THR A 158 -3.74 -0.28 0.47
CA THR A 158 -4.05 -1.02 -0.75
C THR A 158 -5.09 -2.11 -0.52
N PHE A 159 -5.84 -2.46 -1.55
CA PHE A 159 -6.79 -3.56 -1.50
C PHE A 159 -6.08 -4.90 -1.26
N GLU A 160 -4.90 -5.08 -1.86
CA GLU A 160 -4.08 -6.29 -1.73
C GLU A 160 -3.68 -6.55 -0.28
N ASN A 161 -3.19 -5.51 0.41
CA ASN A 161 -2.79 -5.63 1.82
C ASN A 161 -4.01 -5.94 2.72
N THR A 162 -5.12 -5.24 2.48
CA THR A 162 -6.36 -5.43 3.24
C THR A 162 -6.94 -6.82 3.02
N ALA A 163 -7.05 -7.27 1.77
CA ALA A 163 -7.56 -8.58 1.41
C ALA A 163 -6.69 -9.70 2.00
N ASP A 164 -5.36 -9.59 1.89
CA ASP A 164 -4.45 -10.59 2.43
C ASP A 164 -4.57 -10.72 3.95
N ARG A 165 -4.65 -9.59 4.67
CA ARG A 165 -4.86 -9.56 6.12
C ARG A 165 -6.15 -10.26 6.53
N LEU A 166 -7.26 -9.96 5.84
CA LEU A 166 -8.58 -10.50 6.18
C LEU A 166 -8.71 -11.97 5.81
N VAL A 167 -8.21 -12.39 4.63
CA VAL A 167 -8.25 -13.80 4.24
C VAL A 167 -7.38 -14.63 5.16
N ARG A 168 -6.16 -14.18 5.49
CA ARG A 168 -5.28 -14.88 6.44
C ARG A 168 -5.94 -15.07 7.80
N TYR A 169 -6.55 -14.01 8.32
CA TYR A 169 -7.30 -14.09 9.57
C TYR A 169 -8.47 -15.08 9.48
N ALA A 170 -9.28 -14.97 8.41
CA ALA A 170 -10.43 -15.83 8.19
C ALA A 170 -10.03 -17.32 8.08
N VAL A 171 -8.93 -17.61 7.36
CA VAL A 171 -8.36 -18.95 7.26
C VAL A 171 -7.90 -19.46 8.62
N GLY A 172 -7.29 -18.62 9.44
CA GLY A 172 -6.95 -18.95 10.84
C GLY A 172 -8.16 -19.24 11.72
N GLN A 173 -9.33 -18.66 11.40
CA GLN A 173 -10.62 -18.92 12.04
C GLN A 173 -11.39 -20.09 11.39
N GLY A 174 -10.75 -20.88 10.52
CA GLY A 174 -11.34 -22.06 9.90
C GLY A 174 -12.19 -21.80 8.66
N LYS A 175 -12.26 -20.55 8.16
CA LYS A 175 -12.96 -20.23 6.91
C LYS A 175 -12.07 -20.59 5.71
N ARG A 176 -12.55 -21.48 4.85
CA ARG A 176 -11.74 -22.03 3.75
C ARG A 176 -12.31 -21.73 2.36
N SER A 177 -13.59 -21.34 2.29
CA SER A 177 -14.32 -21.18 1.04
C SER A 177 -14.98 -19.80 1.00
N PHE A 178 -14.67 -19.01 -0.03
CA PHE A 178 -15.05 -17.60 -0.12
C PHE A 178 -15.87 -17.32 -1.38
N LEU A 179 -17.04 -16.71 -1.23
CA LEU A 179 -17.79 -16.10 -2.32
C LEU A 179 -17.40 -14.61 -2.38
N ILE A 180 -16.99 -14.13 -3.56
CA ILE A 180 -16.69 -12.70 -3.78
C ILE A 180 -17.95 -12.01 -4.30
N VAL A 181 -18.33 -10.89 -3.70
CA VAL A 181 -19.45 -10.04 -4.14
C VAL A 181 -18.92 -8.65 -4.47
N ASN A 182 -19.06 -8.22 -5.73
CA ASN A 182 -18.45 -6.99 -6.20
C ASN A 182 -19.30 -6.23 -7.21
N GLY A 183 -19.18 -4.90 -7.21
CA GLY A 183 -19.66 -4.06 -8.31
C GLY A 183 -18.83 -4.21 -9.57
N GLN A 184 -19.31 -3.60 -10.68
CA GLN A 184 -18.67 -3.70 -12.01
C GLN A 184 -17.80 -2.49 -12.36
N ASP A 185 -17.64 -1.50 -11.47
CA ASP A 185 -16.70 -0.41 -11.73
C ASP A 185 -15.23 -0.84 -11.54
N THR A 186 -14.32 0.01 -12.01
CA THR A 186 -12.88 -0.28 -12.01
C THR A 186 -12.33 -0.54 -10.60
N ALA A 187 -12.79 0.20 -9.58
CA ALA A 187 -12.28 0.05 -8.22
C ALA A 187 -12.75 -1.27 -7.60
N GLU A 188 -14.02 -1.62 -7.78
CA GLU A 188 -14.60 -2.87 -7.30
C GLU A 188 -13.99 -4.10 -8.01
N LEU A 189 -13.71 -4.00 -9.31
CA LEU A 189 -13.02 -5.06 -10.06
C LEU A 189 -11.58 -5.25 -9.58
N LYS A 190 -10.85 -4.19 -9.26
CA LYS A 190 -9.53 -4.27 -8.62
C LYS A 190 -9.63 -4.92 -7.23
N GLY A 191 -10.61 -4.53 -6.44
CA GLY A 191 -10.90 -5.15 -5.14
C GLY A 191 -11.16 -6.66 -5.27
N ARG A 192 -11.97 -7.08 -6.26
CA ARG A 192 -12.20 -8.49 -6.57
C ARG A 192 -10.90 -9.23 -6.89
N ALA A 193 -10.05 -8.66 -7.74
CA ALA A 193 -8.77 -9.24 -8.10
C ALA A 193 -7.84 -9.39 -6.88
N ALA A 194 -7.79 -8.38 -6.01
CA ALA A 194 -7.03 -8.42 -4.76
C ALA A 194 -7.51 -9.53 -3.82
N ILE A 195 -8.84 -9.67 -3.66
CA ILE A 195 -9.43 -10.75 -2.84
C ILE A 195 -9.11 -12.12 -3.43
N ALA A 196 -9.30 -12.32 -4.74
CA ALA A 196 -9.01 -13.60 -5.41
C ALA A 196 -7.53 -13.99 -5.24
N ALA A 197 -6.62 -13.04 -5.41
CA ALA A 197 -5.19 -13.26 -5.20
C ALA A 197 -4.86 -13.58 -3.73
N ALA A 198 -5.51 -12.93 -2.77
CA ALA A 198 -5.34 -13.21 -1.36
C ALA A 198 -5.86 -14.61 -0.97
N ILE A 199 -7.01 -15.03 -1.50
CA ILE A 199 -7.56 -16.38 -1.32
C ILE A 199 -6.55 -17.43 -1.80
N ALA A 200 -6.02 -17.26 -3.02
CA ALA A 200 -5.03 -18.19 -3.59
C ALA A 200 -3.74 -18.24 -2.75
N ARG A 201 -3.19 -17.08 -2.35
CA ARG A 201 -1.95 -17.02 -1.54
C ARG A 201 -2.10 -17.70 -0.18
N ASN A 202 -3.28 -17.67 0.42
CA ASN A 202 -3.53 -18.25 1.72
C ASN A 202 -4.09 -19.69 1.68
N GLY A 203 -4.02 -20.35 0.50
CA GLY A 203 -4.42 -21.75 0.33
C GLY A 203 -5.92 -22.00 0.57
N ALA A 204 -6.75 -21.00 0.34
CA ALA A 204 -8.21 -21.10 0.45
C ALA A 204 -8.84 -21.24 -0.94
N THR A 205 -10.15 -21.51 -1.00
CA THR A 205 -10.90 -21.74 -2.22
C THR A 205 -11.82 -20.55 -2.53
N GLN A 206 -11.80 -20.07 -3.75
CA GLN A 206 -12.82 -19.17 -4.25
C GLN A 206 -14.04 -20.01 -4.68
N ALA A 207 -15.10 -19.98 -3.87
CA ALA A 207 -16.35 -20.73 -4.12
C ALA A 207 -17.16 -20.17 -5.30
N GLY A 208 -16.90 -18.91 -5.67
CA GLY A 208 -17.55 -18.23 -6.76
C GLY A 208 -17.34 -16.73 -6.72
N ALA A 209 -17.94 -16.04 -7.69
CA ALA A 209 -18.01 -14.58 -7.68
C ALA A 209 -19.35 -14.12 -8.28
N VAL A 210 -19.98 -13.13 -7.67
CA VAL A 210 -21.18 -12.49 -8.17
C VAL A 210 -20.92 -11.01 -8.34
N SER A 211 -20.98 -10.53 -9.57
CA SER A 211 -20.85 -9.12 -9.89
C SER A 211 -22.23 -8.49 -10.16
N PHE A 212 -22.38 -7.22 -9.82
CA PHE A 212 -23.60 -6.44 -10.07
C PHE A 212 -23.26 -5.06 -10.63
N GLU A 213 -24.21 -4.49 -11.36
CA GLU A 213 -24.12 -3.10 -11.79
C GLU A 213 -24.26 -2.17 -10.57
N LEU A 214 -23.43 -1.13 -10.49
CA LEU A 214 -23.44 -0.15 -9.40
C LEU A 214 -24.61 0.83 -9.56
N SER A 215 -25.82 0.28 -9.46
CA SER A 215 -27.07 1.00 -9.39
C SER A 215 -27.96 0.33 -8.34
N GLN A 216 -28.91 1.07 -7.76
CA GLN A 216 -29.84 0.50 -6.79
C GLN A 216 -30.54 -0.74 -7.35
N ASN A 217 -31.02 -0.65 -8.59
CA ASN A 217 -31.69 -1.77 -9.25
C ASN A 217 -30.76 -2.95 -9.51
N GLY A 218 -29.52 -2.69 -9.95
CA GLY A 218 -28.53 -3.74 -10.18
C GLY A 218 -28.19 -4.52 -8.91
N VAL A 219 -28.08 -3.83 -7.78
CA VAL A 219 -27.86 -4.47 -6.47
C VAL A 219 -29.05 -5.32 -6.07
N VAL A 220 -30.28 -4.78 -6.14
CA VAL A 220 -31.52 -5.51 -5.80
C VAL A 220 -31.67 -6.77 -6.63
N GLN A 221 -31.44 -6.69 -7.95
CA GLN A 221 -31.52 -7.84 -8.85
C GLN A 221 -30.41 -8.89 -8.61
N ALA A 222 -29.28 -8.50 -8.02
CA ALA A 222 -28.20 -9.42 -7.74
C ALA A 222 -28.43 -10.25 -6.47
N VAL A 223 -29.22 -9.77 -5.50
CA VAL A 223 -29.42 -10.42 -4.20
C VAL A 223 -29.84 -11.89 -4.30
N PRO A 224 -30.87 -12.29 -5.12
CA PRO A 224 -31.24 -13.70 -5.26
C PRO A 224 -30.09 -14.57 -5.80
N ARG A 225 -29.29 -14.03 -6.72
CA ARG A 225 -28.12 -14.71 -7.27
C ARG A 225 -26.99 -14.85 -6.26
N ILE A 226 -26.75 -13.83 -5.43
CA ILE A 226 -25.76 -13.90 -4.35
C ILE A 226 -26.18 -14.99 -3.35
N THR A 227 -27.43 -14.97 -2.91
CA THR A 227 -27.96 -15.94 -1.93
C THR A 227 -27.93 -17.36 -2.48
N SER A 228 -28.39 -17.58 -3.72
CA SER A 228 -28.37 -18.91 -4.34
C SER A 228 -26.94 -19.44 -4.55
N THR A 229 -26.02 -18.58 -4.97
CA THR A 229 -24.62 -18.96 -5.14
C THR A 229 -23.95 -19.27 -3.79
N ALA A 230 -24.20 -18.47 -2.76
CA ALA A 230 -23.68 -18.72 -1.41
C ALA A 230 -24.14 -20.08 -0.87
N ASN A 231 -25.41 -20.38 -1.03
CA ASN A 231 -26.01 -21.65 -0.55
C ASN A 231 -25.55 -22.85 -1.40
N GLY A 232 -25.51 -22.70 -2.71
CA GLY A 232 -25.13 -23.79 -3.62
C GLY A 232 -23.64 -24.12 -3.60
N SER A 233 -22.79 -23.15 -3.34
CA SER A 233 -21.33 -23.35 -3.30
C SER A 233 -20.79 -23.78 -1.93
N GLY A 234 -21.61 -23.67 -0.88
CA GLY A 234 -21.16 -23.94 0.50
C GLY A 234 -20.08 -22.98 0.99
N ALA A 235 -20.06 -21.72 0.50
CA ALA A 235 -19.09 -20.72 0.93
C ALA A 235 -19.16 -20.49 2.47
N ASP A 236 -18.01 -20.47 3.14
CA ASP A 236 -17.89 -20.15 4.56
C ASP A 236 -18.00 -18.66 4.84
N ALA A 237 -17.58 -17.86 3.86
CA ALA A 237 -17.54 -16.40 3.95
C ALA A 237 -17.98 -15.72 2.67
N ILE A 238 -18.58 -14.54 2.82
CA ILE A 238 -18.98 -13.62 1.75
C ILE A 238 -18.06 -12.42 1.84
N PHE A 239 -17.17 -12.26 0.87
CA PHE A 239 -16.23 -11.16 0.84
C PHE A 239 -16.73 -10.07 -0.12
N MET A 240 -17.10 -8.92 0.42
CA MET A 240 -17.68 -7.79 -0.31
C MET A 240 -16.65 -6.70 -0.58
N THR A 241 -16.61 -6.22 -1.81
CA THR A 241 -15.74 -5.11 -2.22
C THR A 241 -16.35 -3.75 -1.92
N SER A 242 -17.70 -3.64 -1.92
CA SER A 242 -18.41 -2.38 -1.76
C SER A 242 -18.30 -1.82 -0.35
N GLY A 243 -18.10 -0.50 -0.28
CA GLY A 243 -18.09 0.27 0.96
C GLY A 243 -19.43 0.93 1.29
N THR A 244 -19.43 1.66 2.39
CA THR A 244 -20.60 2.36 2.95
C THR A 244 -21.15 3.48 2.05
N ALA A 245 -20.30 4.09 1.22
CA ALA A 245 -20.70 5.07 0.21
C ALA A 245 -21.23 4.42 -1.10
N GLY A 246 -21.09 3.10 -1.24
CA GLY A 246 -21.54 2.34 -2.42
C GLY A 246 -22.72 1.43 -2.11
N ALA A 247 -22.64 0.18 -2.57
CA ALA A 247 -23.74 -0.78 -2.49
C ALA A 247 -23.91 -1.42 -1.10
N LEU A 248 -22.96 -1.27 -0.19
CA LEU A 248 -22.98 -1.96 1.11
C LEU A 248 -24.25 -1.72 1.94
N PRO A 249 -24.82 -0.50 2.04
CA PRO A 249 -26.04 -0.28 2.80
C PRO A 249 -27.22 -1.11 2.27
N ILE A 250 -27.36 -1.22 0.96
CA ILE A 250 -28.44 -2.00 0.32
C ILE A 250 -28.17 -3.50 0.51
N LEU A 251 -26.94 -3.97 0.29
CA LEU A 251 -26.57 -5.36 0.49
C LEU A 251 -26.76 -5.79 1.94
N SER A 252 -26.36 -4.96 2.90
CA SER A 252 -26.48 -5.26 4.32
C SER A 252 -27.94 -5.39 4.80
N GLN A 253 -28.85 -4.68 4.15
CA GLN A 253 -30.28 -4.83 4.41
C GLN A 253 -30.86 -6.06 3.72
N LEU A 254 -30.65 -6.17 2.41
CA LEU A 254 -31.35 -7.16 1.60
C LEU A 254 -30.84 -8.60 1.74
N LEU A 255 -29.55 -8.82 2.02
CA LEU A 255 -29.02 -10.17 2.15
C LEU A 255 -29.66 -10.91 3.34
N PRO A 256 -29.77 -10.34 4.56
CA PRO A 256 -30.49 -10.99 5.65
C PRO A 256 -31.99 -11.21 5.38
N GLU A 257 -32.67 -10.25 4.75
CA GLU A 257 -34.07 -10.38 4.34
C GLU A 257 -34.29 -11.54 3.34
N ASN A 258 -33.24 -11.94 2.61
CA ASN A 258 -33.25 -13.06 1.67
C ASN A 258 -32.57 -14.33 2.23
N GLY A 259 -32.42 -14.44 3.56
CA GLY A 259 -31.93 -15.64 4.24
C GLY A 259 -30.41 -15.83 4.16
N LEU A 260 -29.63 -14.76 4.00
CA LEU A 260 -28.19 -14.81 4.03
C LEU A 260 -27.63 -13.77 5.03
N SER A 261 -27.29 -14.21 6.23
CA SER A 261 -26.81 -13.35 7.31
C SER A 261 -25.35 -13.61 7.66
N SER A 262 -24.73 -12.68 8.39
CA SER A 262 -23.37 -12.85 8.90
C SER A 262 -23.27 -13.96 9.98
N ALA A 263 -24.39 -14.39 10.56
CA ALA A 263 -24.44 -15.52 11.46
C ALA A 263 -24.31 -16.87 10.72
N ASP A 264 -24.84 -16.95 9.49
CA ASP A 264 -24.81 -18.16 8.66
C ASP A 264 -23.53 -18.27 7.85
N ARG A 265 -23.07 -17.16 7.28
CA ARG A 265 -21.87 -17.02 6.46
C ARG A 265 -21.12 -15.77 6.88
N GLN A 266 -19.85 -15.89 7.22
CA GLN A 266 -19.07 -14.75 7.67
C GLN A 266 -19.04 -13.63 6.62
N PHE A 267 -19.58 -12.46 6.92
CA PHE A 267 -19.44 -11.29 6.06
C PHE A 267 -18.09 -10.62 6.32
N ILE A 268 -17.39 -10.29 5.23
CA ILE A 268 -16.08 -9.65 5.27
C ILE A 268 -16.10 -8.45 4.30
N GLY A 269 -15.67 -7.30 4.78
CA GLY A 269 -15.57 -6.07 3.98
C GLY A 269 -14.16 -5.73 3.59
N LEU A 270 -13.91 -5.50 2.30
CA LEU A 270 -12.63 -5.01 1.80
C LEU A 270 -12.39 -3.56 2.23
N GLN A 271 -13.45 -2.77 2.31
CA GLN A 271 -13.41 -1.38 2.75
C GLN A 271 -13.75 -1.27 4.24
N ARG A 272 -13.51 -0.11 4.82
CA ARG A 272 -13.82 0.15 6.21
C ARG A 272 -15.33 0.30 6.41
N TRP A 273 -15.85 -0.42 7.40
CA TRP A 273 -17.27 -0.43 7.77
C TRP A 273 -17.58 0.46 8.99
N ASP A 274 -16.60 1.22 9.45
CA ASP A 274 -16.70 2.19 10.55
C ASP A 274 -16.67 3.64 10.07
N ILE A 275 -16.77 3.86 8.77
CA ILE A 275 -16.81 5.19 8.16
C ILE A 275 -18.03 5.26 7.23
N PRO A 276 -18.98 6.19 7.46
CA PRO A 276 -19.06 7.15 8.57
C PRO A 276 -19.29 6.47 9.93
N ALA A 277 -19.20 7.21 11.03
CA ALA A 277 -19.34 6.69 12.39
C ALA A 277 -20.70 6.01 12.67
N SER A 278 -21.73 6.31 11.88
CA SER A 278 -23.05 5.65 11.93
C SER A 278 -23.13 4.32 11.19
N ALA A 279 -22.15 3.98 10.36
CA ALA A 279 -22.21 2.74 9.56
C ALA A 279 -22.33 1.46 10.39
N PRO A 280 -21.71 1.32 11.58
CA PRO A 280 -21.90 0.16 12.45
C PRO A 280 -23.35 -0.08 12.92
N GLU A 281 -24.23 0.92 12.79
CA GLU A 281 -25.65 0.81 13.14
C GLU A 281 -26.47 0.01 12.10
N LEU A 282 -25.92 -0.25 10.91
CA LEU A 282 -26.58 -1.04 9.88
C LEU A 282 -26.77 -2.50 10.36
N PRO A 283 -28.02 -3.01 10.46
CA PRO A 283 -28.30 -4.28 11.10
C PRO A 283 -27.57 -5.46 10.45
N GLY A 284 -27.53 -5.51 9.14
CA GLY A 284 -26.91 -6.61 8.38
C GLY A 284 -25.37 -6.65 8.46
N LEU A 285 -24.73 -5.66 9.06
CA LEU A 285 -23.27 -5.68 9.28
C LEU A 285 -22.89 -6.30 10.62
N GLN A 286 -23.86 -6.62 11.49
CA GLN A 286 -23.55 -7.22 12.78
C GLN A 286 -22.87 -8.59 12.59
N GLY A 287 -21.77 -8.83 13.32
CA GLY A 287 -20.91 -10.01 13.16
C GLY A 287 -19.89 -9.91 12.02
N GLY A 288 -20.02 -8.94 11.12
CA GLY A 288 -19.15 -8.77 9.97
C GLY A 288 -17.75 -8.28 10.32
N TRP A 289 -16.75 -8.66 9.52
CA TRP A 289 -15.33 -8.34 9.72
C TRP A 289 -14.83 -7.35 8.69
N PHE A 290 -13.92 -6.50 9.12
CA PHE A 290 -13.17 -5.60 8.25
C PHE A 290 -11.81 -5.27 8.87
N ALA A 291 -10.88 -4.72 8.07
CA ALA A 291 -9.58 -4.33 8.56
C ALA A 291 -9.47 -2.82 8.73
N LEU A 292 -8.69 -2.39 9.73
CA LEU A 292 -8.43 -0.97 10.01
C LEU A 292 -7.02 -0.79 10.57
N PRO A 293 -6.44 0.44 10.46
CA PRO A 293 -5.21 0.79 11.15
C PRO A 293 -5.35 0.61 12.66
N SER A 294 -4.23 0.59 13.39
CA SER A 294 -4.24 0.53 14.86
C SER A 294 -5.14 1.63 15.46
N PRO A 295 -6.30 1.32 16.06
CA PRO A 295 -7.24 2.34 16.51
C PRO A 295 -6.66 3.27 17.59
N ALA A 296 -5.87 2.71 18.51
CA ALA A 296 -5.27 3.48 19.59
C ALA A 296 -4.26 4.51 19.07
N LEU A 297 -3.37 4.12 18.15
CA LEU A 297 -2.38 5.02 17.56
C LEU A 297 -3.06 6.09 16.69
N ASN A 298 -4.07 5.70 15.91
CA ASN A 298 -4.82 6.63 15.08
C ASN A 298 -5.61 7.64 15.93
N ALA A 299 -6.23 7.21 17.02
CA ALA A 299 -6.92 8.11 17.96
C ALA A 299 -5.95 9.11 18.61
N GLN A 300 -4.78 8.64 19.03
CA GLN A 300 -3.74 9.50 19.58
C GLN A 300 -3.26 10.54 18.56
N PHE A 301 -3.03 10.13 17.31
CA PHE A 301 -2.67 11.06 16.24
C PHE A 301 -3.76 12.11 16.02
N ARG A 302 -5.02 11.68 15.90
CA ARG A 302 -6.14 12.61 15.69
C ARG A 302 -6.25 13.65 16.79
N SER A 303 -6.18 13.22 18.06
CA SER A 303 -6.23 14.14 19.21
C SER A 303 -5.08 15.15 19.20
N ARG A 304 -3.86 14.72 18.91
CA ARG A 304 -2.68 15.59 18.81
C ARG A 304 -2.77 16.55 17.62
N TYR A 305 -3.22 16.03 16.48
CA TYR A 305 -3.42 16.86 15.28
C TYR A 305 -4.47 17.95 15.54
N GLU A 306 -5.61 17.59 16.13
CA GLU A 306 -6.70 18.50 16.43
C GLU A 306 -6.29 19.56 17.46
N ALA A 307 -5.55 19.17 18.49
CA ALA A 307 -4.98 20.09 19.46
C ALA A 307 -4.01 21.11 18.82
N ALA A 308 -3.24 20.69 17.83
CA ALA A 308 -2.28 21.56 17.15
C ALA A 308 -2.90 22.46 16.06
N ASN A 309 -3.99 22.02 15.42
CA ASN A 309 -4.54 22.68 14.22
C ASN A 309 -5.99 23.18 14.36
N GLY A 310 -6.67 22.91 15.48
CA GLY A 310 -8.03 23.38 15.78
C GLY A 310 -9.15 22.67 15.01
N ALA A 311 -8.82 21.64 14.19
CA ALA A 311 -9.78 20.86 13.41
C ALA A 311 -9.28 19.42 13.25
N PRO A 312 -10.17 18.43 13.08
CA PRO A 312 -9.78 17.05 12.83
C PRO A 312 -9.02 16.90 11.52
N PRO A 313 -8.06 15.94 11.43
CA PRO A 313 -7.34 15.69 10.19
C PRO A 313 -8.24 15.08 9.13
N HIS A 314 -7.93 15.36 7.86
CA HIS A 314 -8.49 14.58 6.75
C HIS A 314 -8.13 13.09 6.92
N PRO A 315 -8.99 12.11 6.54
CA PRO A 315 -8.79 10.67 6.79
C PRO A 315 -7.44 10.10 6.32
N ILE A 316 -6.84 10.64 5.25
CA ILE A 316 -5.54 10.19 4.74
C ILE A 316 -4.35 11.06 5.19
N ALA A 317 -4.56 12.10 6.00
CA ALA A 317 -3.47 12.98 6.45
C ALA A 317 -2.37 12.23 7.22
N SER A 318 -2.74 11.18 7.95
CA SER A 318 -1.81 10.29 8.65
C SER A 318 -0.74 9.65 7.76
N LEU A 319 -0.98 9.53 6.44
CA LEU A 319 0.03 9.04 5.50
C LEU A 319 1.23 9.99 5.38
N ALA A 320 0.99 11.29 5.46
CA ALA A 320 2.07 12.27 5.45
C ALA A 320 2.90 12.19 6.74
N TYR A 321 2.24 11.98 7.89
CA TYR A 321 2.94 11.70 9.14
C TYR A 321 3.81 10.45 9.04
N ASP A 322 3.22 9.31 8.59
CA ASP A 322 3.92 8.04 8.43
C ASP A 322 5.13 8.18 7.48
N GLY A 323 4.96 8.89 6.36
CA GLY A 323 6.05 9.13 5.40
C GLY A 323 7.20 9.92 6.01
N ILE A 324 6.92 11.00 6.74
CA ILE A 324 7.95 11.77 7.46
C ILE A 324 8.59 10.96 8.57
N ALA A 325 7.83 10.16 9.31
CA ALA A 325 8.36 9.29 10.36
C ALA A 325 9.37 8.28 9.79
N ALA A 326 9.06 7.66 8.65
CA ALA A 326 9.97 6.76 7.96
C ALA A 326 11.24 7.47 7.45
N ILE A 327 11.09 8.61 6.78
CA ILE A 327 12.20 9.44 6.30
C ILE A 327 13.09 9.86 7.48
N GLY A 328 12.47 10.34 8.56
CA GLY A 328 13.18 10.76 9.76
C GLY A 328 13.96 9.63 10.43
N ALA A 329 13.36 8.44 10.55
CA ALA A 329 14.03 7.26 11.09
C ALA A 329 15.26 6.87 10.27
N LEU A 330 15.18 6.94 8.95
CA LEU A 330 16.31 6.65 8.06
C LEU A 330 17.42 7.70 8.16
N ILE A 331 17.08 8.99 8.21
CA ILE A 331 18.05 10.08 8.37
C ILE A 331 18.75 9.99 9.73
N SER A 332 18.00 9.69 10.80
CA SER A 332 18.55 9.56 12.16
C SER A 332 19.59 8.43 12.29
N ALA A 333 19.58 7.46 11.38
CA ALA A 333 20.60 6.42 11.31
C ALA A 333 21.99 6.94 10.87
N GLY A 334 22.10 8.20 10.43
CA GLY A 334 23.35 8.88 10.13
C GLY A 334 24.10 8.37 8.89
N LYS A 335 23.39 7.71 7.96
CA LYS A 335 23.99 7.16 6.74
C LYS A 335 23.71 8.06 5.53
N SER A 336 24.72 8.29 4.69
CA SER A 336 24.58 9.11 3.49
C SER A 336 23.64 8.48 2.43
N ASP A 337 23.41 7.16 2.48
CA ASP A 337 22.55 6.39 1.60
C ASP A 337 21.14 6.13 2.18
N ALA A 338 20.77 6.86 3.22
CA ALA A 338 19.52 6.69 3.97
C ALA A 338 18.24 6.72 3.13
N LEU A 339 18.23 7.41 1.98
CA LEU A 339 17.04 7.56 1.14
C LEU A 339 17.11 6.74 -0.17
N THR A 340 18.01 5.75 -0.22
CA THR A 340 18.06 4.79 -1.32
C THR A 340 16.90 3.78 -1.24
N THR A 341 16.58 3.14 -2.37
CA THR A 341 15.59 2.07 -2.43
C THR A 341 15.89 0.96 -1.41
N ALA A 342 17.16 0.57 -1.24
CA ALA A 342 17.56 -0.44 -0.25
C ALA A 342 17.21 -0.02 1.18
N ALA A 343 17.45 1.24 1.55
CA ALA A 343 17.14 1.75 2.87
C ALA A 343 15.61 1.86 3.09
N LEU A 344 14.87 2.31 2.07
CA LEU A 344 13.41 2.43 2.11
C LEU A 344 12.73 1.06 2.25
N THR A 345 13.29 0.01 1.63
CA THR A 345 12.69 -1.34 1.59
C THR A 345 13.25 -2.29 2.66
N GLN A 346 13.80 -1.76 3.74
CA GLN A 346 14.31 -2.57 4.85
C GLN A 346 13.22 -3.49 5.44
N GLY A 347 13.58 -4.75 5.71
CA GLY A 347 12.62 -5.78 6.13
C GLY A 347 11.94 -5.51 7.48
N THR A 348 12.58 -4.77 8.39
CA THR A 348 12.03 -4.36 9.69
C THR A 348 10.88 -3.36 9.55
N GLY A 349 10.84 -2.60 8.45
CA GLY A 349 9.85 -1.56 8.20
C GLY A 349 9.99 -0.36 9.16
N PHE A 350 8.89 0.35 9.33
CA PHE A 350 8.80 1.61 10.06
C PHE A 350 7.58 1.58 10.99
N ALA A 351 7.63 2.39 12.04
CA ALA A 351 6.49 2.66 12.90
C ALA A 351 5.88 4.03 12.54
N GLY A 352 4.56 4.08 12.47
CA GLY A 352 3.81 5.29 12.20
C GLY A 352 2.55 5.37 13.07
N VAL A 353 1.75 6.40 12.83
CA VAL A 353 0.50 6.65 13.58
C VAL A 353 -0.67 5.75 13.14
N ASN A 354 -0.49 5.01 12.04
CA ASN A 354 -1.43 3.96 11.61
C ASN A 354 -0.98 2.55 12.04
N GLY A 355 0.14 2.41 12.73
CA GLY A 355 0.79 1.17 13.05
C GLY A 355 2.10 0.98 12.28
N ILE A 356 2.60 -0.25 12.25
CA ILE A 356 3.81 -0.56 11.49
C ILE A 356 3.51 -0.68 9.99
N PHE A 357 4.51 -0.35 9.17
CA PHE A 357 4.46 -0.58 7.74
C PHE A 357 5.87 -0.82 7.17
N ARG A 358 5.95 -1.48 6.03
CA ARG A 358 7.18 -1.60 5.24
C ARG A 358 6.91 -1.44 3.76
N LEU A 359 7.85 -0.82 3.08
CA LEU A 359 7.86 -0.73 1.63
C LEU A 359 8.54 -1.97 1.04
N ARG A 360 8.05 -2.44 -0.09
CA ARG A 360 8.61 -3.60 -0.79
C ARG A 360 9.41 -3.16 -2.00
N PRO A 361 10.36 -3.98 -2.49
CA PRO A 361 11.18 -3.66 -3.65
C PRO A 361 10.37 -3.43 -4.93
N ASP A 362 9.15 -3.97 -5.02
CA ASP A 362 8.21 -3.75 -6.12
C ASP A 362 7.43 -2.42 -6.01
N GLY A 363 7.75 -1.58 -5.02
CA GLY A 363 7.09 -0.30 -4.77
C GLY A 363 5.77 -0.40 -4.01
N THR A 364 5.30 -1.60 -3.70
CA THR A 364 4.08 -1.80 -2.89
C THR A 364 4.36 -1.64 -1.40
N ILE A 365 3.29 -1.61 -0.61
CA ILE A 365 3.36 -1.47 0.84
C ILE A 365 2.73 -2.67 1.54
N GLU A 366 3.27 -3.01 2.70
CA GLU A 366 2.62 -3.87 3.69
C GLU A 366 2.41 -3.08 4.97
N ARG A 367 1.15 -3.01 5.43
CA ARG A 367 0.76 -2.37 6.68
C ARG A 367 0.25 -3.39 7.67
N GLY A 368 0.63 -3.23 8.92
CA GLY A 368 0.04 -3.97 10.02
C GLY A 368 -1.37 -3.44 10.32
N LEU A 369 -2.39 -4.21 9.91
CA LEU A 369 -3.79 -3.86 10.14
C LEU A 369 -4.39 -4.71 11.26
N ALA A 370 -5.24 -4.11 12.10
CA ALA A 370 -6.12 -4.84 12.99
C ALA A 370 -7.29 -5.42 12.21
N VAL A 371 -7.88 -6.51 12.72
CA VAL A 371 -9.19 -6.98 12.28
C VAL A 371 -10.22 -6.59 13.31
N ALA A 372 -11.30 -6.01 12.88
CA ALA A 372 -12.43 -5.63 13.71
C ALA A 372 -13.70 -6.35 13.28
N GLN A 373 -14.62 -6.47 14.23
CA GLN A 373 -15.97 -6.95 14.04
C GLN A 373 -16.96 -5.88 14.48
N ILE A 374 -18.06 -5.77 13.76
CA ILE A 374 -19.21 -4.99 14.23
C ILE A 374 -20.02 -5.87 15.19
N SER A 375 -20.16 -5.44 16.43
CA SER A 375 -20.93 -6.13 17.46
C SER A 375 -21.62 -5.10 18.34
N ASP A 376 -22.93 -5.27 18.53
CA ASP A 376 -23.75 -4.34 19.31
C ASP A 376 -23.67 -2.90 18.76
N GLN A 377 -23.66 -2.74 17.43
CA GLN A 377 -23.53 -1.48 16.71
C GLN A 377 -22.20 -0.74 17.01
N GLN A 378 -21.20 -1.45 17.50
CA GLN A 378 -19.89 -0.92 17.83
C GLN A 378 -18.79 -1.68 17.11
N VAL A 379 -17.67 -1.01 16.91
CA VAL A 379 -16.45 -1.61 16.36
C VAL A 379 -15.64 -2.23 17.48
N LYS A 380 -15.48 -3.56 17.46
CA LYS A 380 -14.64 -4.29 18.42
C LYS A 380 -13.44 -4.89 17.70
N VAL A 381 -12.22 -4.56 18.14
CA VAL A 381 -11.01 -5.20 17.62
C VAL A 381 -10.98 -6.65 18.12
N ILE A 382 -10.98 -7.59 17.17
CA ILE A 382 -10.95 -9.04 17.45
C ILE A 382 -9.57 -9.65 17.18
N ASP A 383 -8.72 -8.95 16.41
CA ASP A 383 -7.33 -9.32 16.23
C ASP A 383 -6.48 -8.04 16.06
N PRO A 384 -5.61 -7.73 17.03
CA PRO A 384 -4.88 -6.47 17.04
C PRO A 384 -3.90 -6.33 15.87
N ALA A 385 -3.58 -5.10 15.51
CA ALA A 385 -2.53 -4.83 14.54
C ALA A 385 -1.18 -5.36 15.05
N PRO A 386 -0.39 -6.01 14.20
CA PRO A 386 0.94 -6.51 14.58
C PRO A 386 1.86 -5.34 14.95
N ARG A 387 2.84 -5.62 15.82
CA ARG A 387 3.83 -4.64 16.28
C ARG A 387 5.22 -4.83 15.66
N SER A 388 5.42 -5.89 14.88
CA SER A 388 6.66 -6.16 14.16
C SER A 388 6.38 -7.02 12.93
N PHE A 389 7.28 -6.97 11.94
CA PHE A 389 7.27 -7.81 10.73
C PHE A 389 8.21 -9.02 10.85
N GLY A 390 8.49 -9.50 12.02
CA GLY A 390 9.48 -10.56 12.26
C GLY A 390 8.99 -11.65 13.20
N GLY A 391 7.93 -12.37 12.86
CA GLY A 391 7.44 -13.51 13.64
C GLY A 391 6.74 -14.54 12.76
N ALA A 392 6.87 -15.83 13.06
CA ALA A 392 6.04 -16.86 12.48
C ALA A 392 4.58 -16.57 12.87
N GLY A 393 3.80 -15.96 11.97
CA GLY A 393 2.41 -15.59 12.25
C GLY A 393 1.91 -14.34 11.52
N PHE A 394 2.63 -13.82 10.50
CA PHE A 394 2.15 -12.77 9.61
C PHE A 394 1.68 -13.33 8.29
#